data_127fdb4e7e36d642ffd2d7a05a9f579d
#
_entry.id   127fdb4e7e36d642ffd2d7a05a9f579d
#
_cell.length_a   1.000
_cell.length_b   1.000
_cell.length_c   1.000
_cell.angle_alpha   90.00
_cell.angle_beta   90.00
_cell.angle_gamma   90.00
#
_symmetry.space_group_name_H-M   'P 1'
#
loop_
_entity.id
_entity.type
_entity.pdbx_description
1 polymer ?
#
loop_
_entity_poly.entity_id
_entity_poly.type
_entity_poly.pdbx_seq_one_letter_code
_entity_poly.pdbx_strand_id
1 'polypeptide(L)'
;MEILEIDSLKTLKEHSEKEERAFLLIFKSGHEQSMCALENIASAKVNSDVKVFTVDVNSVRDVHPAYGVTSVPTFIELNNGKAVNTYKGCHQTGFFENIFTQSTVDLGGDDKPAQKPVILYSTPTCSWCRTIKEYFRKNNIRFRDIDVSRDQKAAEEMVKRSGQQGVPQTVIAGQVVVGFDKARIDQLLNIN
;
A
#
# COMPACT_ATOMS: atom_id res chain seq x y z
N MET A 1 -6.11 8.53 17.38
CA MET A 1 -5.25 7.35 17.09
C MET A 1 -4.80 6.74 18.41
N GLU A 2 -4.94 5.44 18.55
CA GLU A 2 -4.53 4.66 19.72
C GLU A 2 -3.39 3.71 19.30
N ILE A 3 -2.26 3.77 20.00
CA ILE A 3 -1.12 2.87 19.78
C ILE A 3 -1.03 1.91 20.94
N LEU A 4 -1.12 0.60 20.67
CA LEU A 4 -1.12 -0.47 21.64
C LEU A 4 0.10 -1.38 21.42
N GLU A 5 0.90 -1.56 22.46
CA GLU A 5 1.99 -2.52 22.45
C GLU A 5 1.46 -3.94 22.68
N ILE A 6 1.89 -4.88 21.86
CA ILE A 6 1.43 -6.27 21.86
C ILE A 6 2.57 -7.18 22.34
N ASP A 7 2.24 -8.08 23.26
CA ASP A 7 3.16 -9.00 23.91
C ASP A 7 3.15 -10.42 23.33
N SER A 8 2.14 -10.76 22.53
CA SER A 8 1.99 -12.10 21.95
C SER A 8 1.07 -12.12 20.72
N LEU A 9 1.21 -13.15 19.88
CA LEU A 9 0.30 -13.38 18.75
C LEU A 9 -1.14 -13.58 19.21
N LYS A 10 -1.35 -14.18 20.39
CA LYS A 10 -2.68 -14.40 20.95
C LYS A 10 -3.34 -13.07 21.27
N THR A 11 -2.66 -12.19 21.99
CA THR A 11 -3.14 -10.85 22.35
C THR A 11 -3.44 -10.03 21.08
N LEU A 12 -2.55 -10.09 20.06
CA LEU A 12 -2.78 -9.42 18.79
C LEU A 12 -4.08 -9.87 18.12
N LYS A 13 -4.32 -11.18 18.04
CA LYS A 13 -5.55 -11.73 17.45
C LYS A 13 -6.79 -11.30 18.19
N GLU A 14 -6.80 -11.42 19.52
CA GLU A 14 -7.93 -11.05 20.37
C GLU A 14 -8.34 -9.57 20.22
N HIS A 15 -7.38 -8.69 19.96
CA HIS A 15 -7.62 -7.27 19.73
C HIS A 15 -7.96 -6.96 18.26
N SER A 16 -7.20 -7.50 17.33
CA SER A 16 -7.35 -7.16 15.91
C SER A 16 -8.59 -7.75 15.25
N GLU A 17 -9.08 -8.89 15.72
CA GLU A 17 -10.32 -9.50 15.23
C GLU A 17 -11.59 -8.73 15.61
N LYS A 18 -11.51 -7.86 16.62
CA LYS A 18 -12.60 -6.97 17.05
C LYS A 18 -12.68 -5.69 16.25
N GLU A 19 -11.63 -5.39 15.49
CA GLU A 19 -11.51 -4.17 14.70
C GLU A 19 -11.74 -4.48 13.22
N GLU A 20 -12.70 -3.80 12.63
CA GLU A 20 -12.92 -3.89 11.18
C GLU A 20 -11.65 -3.50 10.42
N ARG A 21 -10.94 -2.46 10.91
CA ARG A 21 -9.69 -2.00 10.34
C ARG A 21 -8.72 -1.59 11.45
N ALA A 22 -7.54 -2.16 11.40
CA ALA A 22 -6.44 -1.84 12.30
C ALA A 22 -5.10 -1.90 11.56
N PHE A 23 -4.03 -1.52 12.25
CA PHE A 23 -2.69 -1.54 11.69
C PHE A 23 -1.72 -2.21 12.66
N LEU A 24 -0.70 -2.85 12.11
CA LEU A 24 0.34 -3.51 12.88
C LEU A 24 1.71 -3.04 12.39
N LEU A 25 2.50 -2.45 13.30
CA LEU A 25 3.91 -2.19 13.08
C LEU A 25 4.75 -3.27 13.74
N ILE A 26 5.50 -4.02 12.94
CA ILE A 26 6.53 -4.94 13.43
C ILE A 26 7.88 -4.23 13.30
N PHE A 27 8.53 -3.98 14.42
CA PHE A 27 9.73 -3.16 14.51
C PHE A 27 10.80 -3.81 15.40
N LYS A 28 11.99 -3.26 15.41
CA LYS A 28 13.08 -3.64 16.31
C LYS A 28 13.59 -2.42 17.05
N SER A 29 13.49 -2.43 18.37
CA SER A 29 14.03 -1.36 19.21
C SER A 29 15.55 -1.23 19.01
N GLY A 30 16.04 0.01 18.98
CA GLY A 30 17.46 0.31 18.72
C GLY A 30 17.87 0.24 17.24
N HIS A 31 16.96 -0.08 16.32
CA HIS A 31 17.23 -0.05 14.86
C HIS A 31 16.71 1.26 14.27
N GLU A 32 17.58 2.05 13.64
CA GLU A 32 17.31 3.41 13.16
C GLU A 32 16.03 3.52 12.31
N GLN A 33 15.89 2.67 11.28
CA GLN A 33 14.71 2.70 10.42
C GLN A 33 13.42 2.29 11.16
N SER A 34 13.52 1.41 12.14
CA SER A 34 12.37 1.01 12.97
C SER A 34 11.90 2.13 13.87
N MET A 35 12.84 2.87 14.48
CA MET A 35 12.52 4.03 15.29
C MET A 35 11.94 5.15 14.44
N CYS A 36 12.52 5.40 13.25
CA CYS A 36 11.97 6.32 12.25
C CYS A 36 10.50 6.00 11.90
N ALA A 37 10.15 4.74 11.65
CA ALA A 37 8.77 4.34 11.34
C ALA A 37 7.83 4.58 12.53
N LEU A 38 8.26 4.25 13.74
CA LEU A 38 7.47 4.44 14.96
C LEU A 38 7.20 5.93 15.23
N GLU A 39 8.22 6.79 15.11
CA GLU A 39 8.11 8.24 15.28
C GLU A 39 7.19 8.87 14.22
N ASN A 40 7.30 8.47 12.95
CA ASN A 40 6.46 8.97 11.88
C ASN A 40 4.99 8.54 12.03
N ILE A 41 4.73 7.33 12.53
CA ILE A 41 3.38 6.89 12.87
C ILE A 41 2.83 7.71 14.03
N ALA A 42 3.59 7.88 15.11
CA ALA A 42 3.18 8.64 16.28
C ALA A 42 2.92 10.13 15.98
N SER A 43 3.63 10.68 14.99
CA SER A 43 3.48 12.06 14.54
C SER A 43 2.34 12.29 13.54
N ALA A 44 1.74 11.22 13.01
CA ALA A 44 0.67 11.31 12.02
C ALA A 44 -0.60 11.92 12.62
N LYS A 45 -1.12 12.94 11.96
CA LYS A 45 -2.35 13.64 12.38
C LYS A 45 -3.55 12.95 11.72
N VAL A 46 -4.38 12.31 12.53
CA VAL A 46 -5.59 11.63 12.06
C VAL A 46 -6.79 12.05 12.89
N ASN A 47 -7.88 12.34 12.20
CA ASN A 47 -9.16 12.75 12.82
C ASN A 47 -10.09 11.55 13.08
N SER A 48 -9.60 10.32 13.02
CA SER A 48 -10.37 9.08 13.15
C SER A 48 -9.84 8.19 14.26
N ASP A 49 -10.69 7.28 14.76
CA ASP A 49 -10.33 6.24 15.71
C ASP A 49 -9.51 5.15 14.99
N VAL A 50 -8.23 5.46 14.77
CA VAL A 50 -7.27 4.52 14.17
C VAL A 50 -6.56 3.76 15.29
N LYS A 51 -6.58 2.43 15.20
CA LYS A 51 -5.82 1.54 16.10
C LYS A 51 -4.57 1.02 15.41
N VAL A 52 -3.43 1.23 16.06
CA VAL A 52 -2.13 0.75 15.62
C VAL A 52 -1.56 -0.16 16.70
N PHE A 53 -1.35 -1.41 16.35
CA PHE A 53 -0.65 -2.38 17.20
C PHE A 53 0.86 -2.30 16.92
N THR A 54 1.67 -2.39 17.94
CA THR A 54 3.14 -2.37 17.79
C THR A 54 3.74 -3.62 18.41
N VAL A 55 4.69 -4.24 17.71
CA VAL A 55 5.39 -5.45 18.14
C VAL A 55 6.88 -5.28 17.97
N ASP A 56 7.62 -5.33 19.07
CA ASP A 56 9.09 -5.38 19.05
C ASP A 56 9.57 -6.82 18.91
N VAL A 57 10.28 -7.14 17.82
CA VAL A 57 10.83 -8.48 17.57
C VAL A 57 11.92 -8.90 18.54
N ASN A 58 12.46 -7.98 19.35
CA ASN A 58 13.39 -8.31 20.42
C ASN A 58 12.68 -9.05 21.57
N SER A 59 11.45 -8.69 21.87
CA SER A 59 10.65 -9.24 22.96
C SER A 59 9.62 -10.25 22.51
N VAL A 60 8.99 -10.05 21.34
CA VAL A 60 7.87 -10.85 20.81
C VAL A 60 8.28 -11.57 19.54
N ARG A 61 8.39 -12.89 19.58
CA ARG A 61 8.98 -13.69 18.48
C ARG A 61 7.97 -14.51 17.69
N ASP A 62 6.73 -14.56 18.10
CA ASP A 62 5.67 -15.40 17.51
C ASP A 62 4.83 -14.65 16.45
N VAL A 63 4.84 -13.31 16.46
CA VAL A 63 4.02 -12.50 15.56
C VAL A 63 4.64 -12.39 14.17
N HIS A 64 5.92 -12.02 14.06
CA HIS A 64 6.54 -11.79 12.75
C HIS A 64 6.53 -13.01 11.82
N PRO A 65 6.73 -14.27 12.29
CA PRO A 65 6.60 -15.44 11.41
C PRO A 65 5.15 -15.71 11.00
N ALA A 66 4.18 -15.45 11.89
CA ALA A 66 2.77 -15.66 11.62
C ALA A 66 2.26 -14.77 10.47
N TYR A 67 2.85 -13.59 10.28
CA TYR A 67 2.56 -12.68 9.18
C TYR A 67 3.58 -12.74 8.04
N GLY A 68 4.49 -13.72 8.01
CA GLY A 68 5.49 -13.89 6.96
C GLY A 68 6.49 -12.73 6.87
N VAL A 69 6.72 -12.01 7.96
CA VAL A 69 7.62 -10.86 8.01
C VAL A 69 9.06 -11.31 8.21
N THR A 70 9.92 -10.95 7.27
CA THR A 70 11.36 -11.29 7.24
C THR A 70 12.28 -10.10 7.42
N SER A 71 11.74 -8.88 7.43
CA SER A 71 12.50 -7.64 7.60
C SER A 71 11.73 -6.64 8.44
N VAL A 72 12.43 -5.78 9.17
CA VAL A 72 11.84 -4.71 9.99
C VAL A 72 12.46 -3.35 9.63
N PRO A 73 11.69 -2.25 9.72
CA PRO A 73 10.28 -2.22 10.08
C PRO A 73 9.37 -2.71 8.96
N THR A 74 8.27 -3.34 9.34
CA THR A 74 7.19 -3.72 8.43
C THR A 74 5.87 -3.24 9.02
N PHE A 75 5.12 -2.47 8.23
CA PHE A 75 3.80 -1.96 8.57
C PHE A 75 2.75 -2.75 7.80
N ILE A 76 1.73 -3.25 8.49
CA ILE A 76 0.70 -4.14 7.95
C ILE A 76 -0.67 -3.52 8.23
N GLU A 77 -1.49 -3.42 7.21
CA GLU A 77 -2.90 -3.12 7.37
C GLU A 77 -3.68 -4.41 7.62
N LEU A 78 -4.49 -4.40 8.67
CA LEU A 78 -5.31 -5.53 9.09
C LEU A 78 -6.79 -5.21 8.86
N ASN A 79 -7.53 -6.19 8.36
CA ASN A 79 -9.00 -6.18 8.31
C ASN A 79 -9.52 -7.43 9.04
N ASN A 80 -10.29 -7.23 10.13
CA ASN A 80 -10.75 -8.33 11.00
C ASN A 80 -9.61 -9.31 11.35
N GLY A 81 -8.44 -8.76 11.72
CA GLY A 81 -7.25 -9.54 12.10
C GLY A 81 -6.43 -10.14 10.94
N LYS A 82 -6.90 -10.06 9.71
CA LYS A 82 -6.21 -10.57 8.52
C LYS A 82 -5.37 -9.49 7.83
N ALA A 83 -4.14 -9.81 7.44
CA ALA A 83 -3.30 -8.89 6.69
C ALA A 83 -3.85 -8.66 5.28
N VAL A 84 -4.08 -7.39 4.92
CA VAL A 84 -4.58 -6.99 3.59
C VAL A 84 -3.52 -6.24 2.79
N ASN A 85 -2.72 -5.42 3.44
CA ASN A 85 -1.61 -4.71 2.80
C ASN A 85 -0.36 -4.76 3.68
N THR A 86 0.82 -4.79 3.05
CA THR A 86 2.12 -4.85 3.75
C THR A 86 3.09 -3.84 3.13
N TYR A 87 3.67 -3.01 3.98
CA TYR A 87 4.61 -1.95 3.61
C TYR A 87 5.93 -2.14 4.38
N LYS A 88 7.06 -2.16 3.67
CA LYS A 88 8.38 -2.40 4.26
C LYS A 88 9.19 -1.12 4.32
N GLY A 89 9.98 -0.97 5.39
CA GLY A 89 10.87 0.16 5.60
C GLY A 89 10.22 1.34 6.31
N CYS A 90 11.01 2.40 6.54
CA CYS A 90 10.51 3.64 7.11
C CYS A 90 9.84 4.48 6.02
N HIS A 91 8.59 4.89 6.27
CA HIS A 91 7.82 5.82 5.44
C HIS A 91 7.64 7.14 6.17
N GLN A 92 7.48 8.23 5.42
CA GLN A 92 7.24 9.57 5.98
C GLN A 92 5.85 9.66 6.63
N THR A 93 5.67 10.60 7.55
CA THR A 93 4.40 10.85 8.27
C THR A 93 3.20 10.98 7.33
N GLY A 94 3.33 11.74 6.22
CA GLY A 94 2.25 11.91 5.24
C GLY A 94 1.80 10.60 4.55
N PHE A 95 2.66 9.59 4.45
CA PHE A 95 2.28 8.27 3.97
C PHE A 95 1.29 7.60 4.93
N PHE A 96 1.59 7.65 6.24
CA PHE A 96 0.71 7.07 7.26
C PHE A 96 -0.61 7.85 7.37
N GLU A 97 -0.57 9.19 7.32
CA GLU A 97 -1.78 10.03 7.29
C GLU A 97 -2.71 9.65 6.13
N ASN A 98 -2.15 9.46 4.94
CA ASN A 98 -2.92 9.03 3.77
C ASN A 98 -3.55 7.65 3.96
N ILE A 99 -2.82 6.67 4.50
CA ILE A 99 -3.37 5.32 4.74
C ILE A 99 -4.45 5.38 5.82
N PHE A 100 -4.23 6.09 6.90
CA PHE A 100 -5.17 6.19 8.01
C PHE A 100 -6.48 6.89 7.63
N THR A 101 -6.43 7.89 6.74
CA THR A 101 -7.60 8.67 6.30
C THR A 101 -8.34 8.05 5.13
N GLN A 102 -7.74 7.09 4.41
CA GLN A 102 -8.46 6.35 3.39
C GLN A 102 -9.55 5.51 4.08
N SER A 103 -10.79 5.98 4.01
CA SER A 103 -11.94 5.17 4.41
C SER A 103 -11.88 3.85 3.69
N THR A 104 -12.12 2.75 4.41
CA THR A 104 -12.44 1.47 3.79
C THR A 104 -13.66 1.69 2.90
N VAL A 105 -13.41 1.89 1.61
CA VAL A 105 -14.49 1.66 0.66
C VAL A 105 -14.79 0.18 0.78
N ASP A 106 -15.96 -0.08 1.32
CA ASP A 106 -16.57 -1.38 1.51
C ASP A 106 -16.24 -2.31 0.33
N LEU A 107 -15.35 -3.24 0.57
CA LEU A 107 -15.10 -4.32 -0.35
C LEU A 107 -15.85 -5.52 0.20
N GLY A 108 -17.15 -5.53 -0.16
CA GLY A 108 -17.97 -6.72 -0.02
C GLY A 108 -17.16 -7.95 -0.45
N GLY A 109 -17.19 -8.94 0.42
CA GLY A 109 -16.35 -10.12 0.35
C GLY A 109 -16.28 -10.73 -1.05
N ASP A 110 -15.07 -10.93 -1.48
CA ASP A 110 -14.67 -12.00 -2.38
C ASP A 110 -13.18 -12.24 -2.14
N ASP A 111 -12.80 -13.49 -2.01
CA ASP A 111 -11.43 -14.01 -1.88
C ASP A 111 -10.58 -13.65 -3.11
N LYS A 112 -10.24 -12.36 -3.30
CA LYS A 112 -9.29 -11.96 -4.32
C LYS A 112 -7.97 -11.54 -3.68
N PRO A 113 -6.83 -12.07 -4.15
CA PRO A 113 -5.51 -11.67 -3.69
C PRO A 113 -5.34 -10.15 -3.81
N ALA A 114 -4.69 -9.53 -2.83
CA ALA A 114 -4.47 -8.08 -2.77
C ALA A 114 -3.96 -7.57 -4.13
N GLN A 115 -4.69 -6.62 -4.72
CA GLN A 115 -4.34 -6.08 -6.03
C GLN A 115 -2.96 -5.44 -5.98
N LYS A 116 -2.10 -5.79 -6.93
CA LYS A 116 -0.78 -5.16 -7.11
C LYS A 116 -0.93 -3.64 -7.29
N PRO A 117 -0.05 -2.81 -6.73
CA PRO A 117 -0.11 -1.38 -6.91
C PRO A 117 0.02 -1.02 -8.39
N VAL A 118 -0.92 -0.20 -8.88
CA VAL A 118 -0.98 0.28 -10.26
C VAL A 118 -0.88 1.79 -10.30
N ILE A 119 0.11 2.31 -11.04
CA ILE A 119 0.27 3.74 -11.31
C ILE A 119 0.11 3.93 -12.83
N LEU A 120 -0.73 4.85 -13.23
CA LEU A 120 -0.93 5.24 -14.62
C LEU A 120 -0.41 6.67 -14.81
N TYR A 121 0.56 6.84 -15.69
CA TYR A 121 0.99 8.14 -16.20
C TYR A 121 0.17 8.48 -17.43
N SER A 122 -0.49 9.63 -17.40
CA SER A 122 -1.45 10.02 -18.44
C SER A 122 -1.43 11.53 -18.71
N THR A 123 -2.15 11.95 -19.77
CA THR A 123 -2.49 13.35 -20.01
C THR A 123 -3.98 13.48 -20.31
N PRO A 124 -4.61 14.65 -20.09
CA PRO A 124 -6.05 14.84 -20.33
C PRO A 124 -6.48 14.64 -21.77
N THR A 125 -5.62 14.95 -22.74
CA THR A 125 -5.90 14.90 -24.17
C THR A 125 -5.62 13.55 -24.83
N CYS A 126 -5.05 12.61 -24.10
CA CYS A 126 -4.65 11.31 -24.61
C CYS A 126 -5.84 10.35 -24.72
N SER A 127 -6.24 9.96 -25.94
CA SER A 127 -7.34 9.04 -26.18
C SER A 127 -7.07 7.62 -25.64
N TRP A 128 -5.85 7.10 -25.81
CA TRP A 128 -5.44 5.81 -25.28
C TRP A 128 -5.39 5.77 -23.75
N CYS A 129 -5.09 6.91 -23.11
CA CYS A 129 -5.15 7.02 -21.67
C CYS A 129 -6.59 6.91 -21.16
N ARG A 130 -7.57 7.43 -21.90
CA ARG A 130 -9.00 7.26 -21.57
C ARG A 130 -9.41 5.80 -21.69
N THR A 131 -9.03 5.13 -22.78
CA THR A 131 -9.33 3.71 -23.01
C THR A 131 -8.79 2.83 -21.87
N ILE A 132 -7.54 3.04 -21.44
CA ILE A 132 -6.95 2.25 -20.36
C ILE A 132 -7.62 2.53 -19.00
N LYS A 133 -8.03 3.77 -18.73
CA LYS A 133 -8.78 4.13 -17.53
C LYS A 133 -10.16 3.45 -17.48
N GLU A 134 -10.85 3.40 -18.62
CA GLU A 134 -12.13 2.69 -18.75
C GLU A 134 -11.94 1.18 -18.57
N TYR A 135 -10.89 0.61 -19.17
CA TYR A 135 -10.52 -0.79 -18.99
C TYR A 135 -10.26 -1.13 -17.51
N PHE A 136 -9.49 -0.31 -16.80
CA PHE A 136 -9.23 -0.52 -15.38
C PHE A 136 -10.51 -0.44 -14.53
N ARG A 137 -11.38 0.54 -14.78
CA ARG A 137 -12.67 0.66 -14.08
C ARG A 137 -13.57 -0.55 -14.33
N LYS A 138 -13.68 -1.00 -15.59
CA LYS A 138 -14.51 -2.15 -15.98
C LYS A 138 -14.06 -3.45 -15.29
N ASN A 139 -12.77 -3.60 -15.04
CA ASN A 139 -12.20 -4.76 -14.37
C ASN A 139 -11.98 -4.56 -12.86
N ASN A 140 -12.55 -3.51 -12.27
CA ASN A 140 -12.40 -3.15 -10.85
C ASN A 140 -10.93 -3.01 -10.40
N ILE A 141 -10.05 -2.55 -11.33
CA ILE A 141 -8.64 -2.30 -11.04
C ILE A 141 -8.52 -0.91 -10.44
N ARG A 142 -7.98 -0.83 -9.23
CA ARG A 142 -7.62 0.45 -8.61
C ARG A 142 -6.27 0.90 -9.14
N PHE A 143 -6.18 2.17 -9.49
CA PHE A 143 -4.96 2.76 -9.99
C PHE A 143 -4.83 4.21 -9.54
N ARG A 144 -3.59 4.63 -9.36
CA ARG A 144 -3.23 6.04 -9.15
C ARG A 144 -2.97 6.66 -10.52
N ASP A 145 -3.78 7.66 -10.88
CA ASP A 145 -3.61 8.43 -12.12
C ASP A 145 -2.74 9.66 -11.88
N ILE A 146 -1.66 9.80 -12.62
CA ILE A 146 -0.72 10.93 -12.53
C ILE A 146 -0.72 11.67 -13.86
N ASP A 147 -1.18 12.93 -13.82
CA ASP A 147 -1.16 13.81 -14.98
C ASP A 147 0.24 14.41 -15.18
N VAL A 148 1.01 13.82 -16.11
CA VAL A 148 2.36 14.24 -16.40
C VAL A 148 2.45 15.56 -17.19
N SER A 149 1.33 16.11 -17.67
CA SER A 149 1.29 17.43 -18.28
C SER A 149 1.36 18.56 -17.24
N ARG A 150 1.09 18.24 -15.97
CA ARG A 150 1.07 19.19 -14.84
C ARG A 150 2.15 18.91 -13.79
N ASP A 151 2.76 17.73 -13.83
CA ASP A 151 3.79 17.30 -12.88
C ASP A 151 5.07 16.92 -13.62
N GLN A 152 5.97 17.91 -13.72
CA GLN A 152 7.27 17.75 -14.39
C GLN A 152 8.13 16.66 -13.74
N LYS A 153 8.10 16.54 -12.40
CA LYS A 153 8.87 15.51 -11.70
C LYS A 153 8.35 14.11 -12.01
N ALA A 154 7.05 13.95 -12.08
CA ALA A 154 6.42 12.68 -12.47
C ALA A 154 6.72 12.34 -13.94
N ALA A 155 6.77 13.32 -14.84
CA ALA A 155 7.16 13.12 -16.23
C ALA A 155 8.61 12.63 -16.34
N GLU A 156 9.54 13.23 -15.61
CA GLU A 156 10.95 12.81 -15.56
C GLU A 156 11.11 11.40 -14.95
N GLU A 157 10.37 11.09 -13.89
CA GLU A 157 10.36 9.77 -13.29
C GLU A 157 9.83 8.70 -14.27
N MET A 158 8.75 9.00 -14.98
CA MET A 158 8.18 8.13 -16.02
C MET A 158 9.23 7.82 -17.10
N VAL A 159 9.89 8.85 -17.64
CA VAL A 159 10.94 8.69 -18.67
C VAL A 159 12.14 7.91 -18.13
N LYS A 160 12.58 8.18 -16.90
CA LYS A 160 13.68 7.45 -16.26
C LYS A 160 13.38 5.95 -16.13
N ARG A 161 12.12 5.58 -15.91
CA ARG A 161 11.70 4.17 -15.75
C ARG A 161 11.58 3.42 -17.08
N SER A 162 11.07 4.09 -18.12
CA SER A 162 10.72 3.45 -19.40
C SER A 162 11.69 3.75 -20.55
N GLY A 163 12.47 4.82 -20.42
CA GLY A 163 13.24 5.39 -21.54
C GLY A 163 12.40 6.10 -22.59
N GLN A 164 11.08 6.27 -22.38
CA GLN A 164 10.14 6.82 -23.36
C GLN A 164 9.30 7.95 -22.78
N GLN A 165 8.94 8.94 -23.63
CA GLN A 165 8.16 10.12 -23.25
C GLN A 165 6.67 9.97 -23.49
N GLY A 166 6.25 8.98 -24.28
CA GLY A 166 4.85 8.78 -24.65
C GLY A 166 3.96 8.31 -23.49
N VAL A 167 2.68 8.65 -23.53
CA VAL A 167 1.64 8.18 -22.61
C VAL A 167 0.56 7.41 -23.39
N PRO A 168 -0.17 6.47 -22.78
CA PRO A 168 -0.11 6.05 -21.39
C PRO A 168 1.10 5.19 -21.06
N GLN A 169 1.57 5.27 -19.83
CA GLN A 169 2.49 4.28 -19.26
C GLN A 169 1.94 3.79 -17.93
N THR A 170 1.93 2.49 -17.74
CA THR A 170 1.42 1.88 -16.51
C THR A 170 2.55 1.18 -15.76
N VAL A 171 2.67 1.44 -14.47
CA VAL A 171 3.57 0.71 -13.57
C VAL A 171 2.75 -0.22 -12.71
N ILE A 172 2.99 -1.53 -12.82
CA ILE A 172 2.29 -2.57 -12.06
C ILE A 172 3.33 -3.32 -11.24
N ALA A 173 3.28 -3.20 -9.92
CA ALA A 173 4.27 -3.81 -9.01
C ALA A 173 5.73 -3.55 -9.44
N GLY A 174 6.02 -2.33 -9.92
CA GLY A 174 7.35 -1.91 -10.38
C GLY A 174 7.67 -2.24 -11.85
N GLN A 175 6.87 -3.04 -12.55
CA GLN A 175 7.04 -3.32 -13.98
C GLN A 175 6.33 -2.28 -14.84
N VAL A 176 7.03 -1.76 -15.84
CA VAL A 176 6.51 -0.73 -16.75
C VAL A 176 5.87 -1.38 -17.98
N VAL A 177 4.66 -0.94 -18.31
CA VAL A 177 3.96 -1.24 -19.56
C VAL A 177 3.76 0.08 -20.31
N VAL A 178 4.35 0.20 -21.48
CA VAL A 178 4.22 1.38 -22.36
C VAL A 178 3.08 1.18 -23.33
N GLY A 179 2.19 2.18 -23.44
CA GLY A 179 0.98 2.06 -24.24
C GLY A 179 -0.12 1.24 -23.56
N PHE A 180 -1.11 0.80 -24.35
CA PHE A 180 -2.19 -0.08 -23.89
C PHE A 180 -1.94 -1.52 -24.38
N ASP A 181 -0.99 -2.19 -23.76
CA ASP A 181 -0.80 -3.65 -23.93
C ASP A 181 -1.70 -4.41 -22.95
N LYS A 182 -2.92 -4.71 -23.43
CA LYS A 182 -3.93 -5.43 -22.65
C LYS A 182 -3.43 -6.79 -22.16
N ALA A 183 -2.77 -7.57 -23.02
CA ALA A 183 -2.31 -8.91 -22.68
C ALA A 183 -1.26 -8.87 -21.55
N ARG A 184 -0.34 -7.93 -21.64
CA ARG A 184 0.68 -7.73 -20.60
C ARG A 184 0.10 -7.24 -19.28
N ILE A 185 -0.88 -6.34 -19.34
CA ILE A 185 -1.60 -5.84 -18.15
C ILE A 185 -2.35 -6.98 -17.46
N ASP A 186 -3.10 -7.78 -18.24
CA ASP A 186 -3.86 -8.92 -17.73
C ASP A 186 -2.95 -9.95 -17.04
N GLN A 187 -1.82 -10.28 -17.67
CA GLN A 187 -0.82 -11.17 -17.11
C GLN A 187 -0.26 -10.63 -15.78
N LEU A 188 0.07 -9.34 -15.72
CA LEU A 188 0.64 -8.72 -14.53
C LEU A 188 -0.36 -8.62 -13.37
N LEU A 189 -1.64 -8.42 -13.69
CA LEU A 189 -2.72 -8.25 -12.70
C LEU A 189 -3.47 -9.55 -12.41
N ASN A 190 -3.13 -10.66 -13.11
CA ASN A 190 -3.81 -11.95 -13.04
C ASN A 190 -5.32 -11.83 -13.35
N ILE A 191 -5.65 -11.04 -14.39
CA ILE A 191 -7.02 -10.90 -14.91
C ILE A 191 -7.24 -12.03 -15.92
N ASN A 192 -8.27 -12.84 -15.70
CA ASN A 192 -8.71 -13.89 -16.62
C ASN A 192 -9.79 -13.38 -17.55
#